data_6a538876389adbf4053eb89fcacabaad
#
_entry.id   6a538876389adbf4053eb89fcacabaad
#
_cell.length_a   1.000
_cell.length_b   1.000
_cell.length_c   1.000
_cell.angle_alpha   90.00
_cell.angle_beta   90.00
_cell.angle_gamma   90.00
#
_symmetry.space_group_name_H-M   'P 1'
#
loop_
_entity.id
_entity.type
_entity.pdbx_description
1 polymer ?
#
loop_
_entity_poly.entity_id
_entity_poly.type
_entity_poly.pdbx_seq_one_letter_code
_entity_poly.pdbx_strand_id
1 'polypeptide(L)'
;MKLMFASDIHGSAYYCRKMLEAYQAEEAGRLILLGDILYHGPRNDLPKEYAPKEVIAMLNPMKNDICAVRGNCEAEVDQMVLDFPVMADYALILYGERNLYATHGHIYNENNLPPLKNGDILIHGHTHVLKAEKREDYTLLNPGSVSIPKEGNPPKRRSLLPNEERHKQ
;
A
#
# COMPACT_ATOMS: atom_id res chain seq x y z
N MET A 1 2.80 9.78 -14.55
CA MET A 1 1.75 9.73 -13.49
C MET A 1 2.43 9.38 -12.17
N LYS A 2 2.16 10.14 -11.12
CA LYS A 2 2.72 9.89 -9.78
C LYS A 2 1.91 8.80 -9.08
N LEU A 3 2.56 7.79 -8.53
CA LEU A 3 1.93 6.73 -7.76
C LEU A 3 2.16 6.97 -6.27
N MET A 4 1.10 6.84 -5.46
CA MET A 4 1.19 6.83 -4.01
C MET A 4 0.93 5.42 -3.49
N PHE A 5 1.78 4.94 -2.59
CA PHE A 5 1.64 3.65 -1.92
C PHE A 5 1.31 3.85 -0.46
N ALA A 6 0.36 3.10 0.04
CA ALA A 6 0.00 3.06 1.45
C ALA A 6 -0.38 1.63 1.86
N SER A 7 -0.22 1.29 3.12
CA SER A 7 -0.46 -0.04 3.65
C SER A 7 -0.93 0.01 5.09
N ASP A 8 -1.63 -1.04 5.49
CA ASP A 8 -1.94 -1.30 6.90
C ASP A 8 -2.72 -0.14 7.54
N ILE A 9 -3.88 0.21 6.96
CA ILE A 9 -4.81 1.23 7.46
C ILE A 9 -5.54 0.70 8.70
N HIS A 10 -5.83 -0.60 8.73
CA HIS A 10 -6.46 -1.31 9.85
C HIS A 10 -7.73 -0.62 10.39
N GLY A 11 -8.53 -0.04 9.51
CA GLY A 11 -9.82 0.56 9.86
C GLY A 11 -9.77 1.91 10.56
N SER A 12 -8.61 2.56 10.64
CA SER A 12 -8.49 3.90 11.22
C SER A 12 -9.05 4.97 10.28
N ALA A 13 -10.19 5.53 10.63
CA ALA A 13 -10.78 6.66 9.88
C ALA A 13 -9.91 7.91 9.95
N TYR A 14 -9.32 8.19 11.12
CA TYR A 14 -8.44 9.33 11.29
C TYR A 14 -7.25 9.28 10.33
N TYR A 15 -6.52 8.19 10.32
CA TYR A 15 -5.32 8.07 9.48
C TYR A 15 -5.66 7.84 8.01
N CYS A 16 -6.78 7.21 7.70
CA CYS A 16 -7.28 7.12 6.33
C CYS A 16 -7.53 8.52 5.74
N ARG A 17 -8.20 9.39 6.49
CA ARG A 17 -8.44 10.80 6.09
C ARG A 17 -7.13 11.54 5.85
N LYS A 18 -6.16 11.38 6.75
CA LYS A 18 -4.83 11.99 6.59
C LYS A 18 -4.07 11.46 5.36
N MET A 19 -4.21 10.18 5.06
CA MET A 19 -3.65 9.58 3.85
C MET A 19 -4.28 10.20 2.59
N LEU A 20 -5.60 10.37 2.57
CA LEU A 20 -6.31 10.96 1.42
C LEU A 20 -6.02 12.46 1.26
N GLU A 21 -5.89 13.21 2.35
CA GLU A 21 -5.39 14.59 2.30
C GLU A 21 -4.01 14.68 1.65
N ALA A 22 -3.11 13.75 2.01
CA ALA A 22 -1.80 13.66 1.41
C ALA A 22 -1.84 13.26 -0.07
N TYR A 23 -2.73 12.33 -0.45
CA TYR A 23 -2.94 11.93 -1.84
C TYR A 23 -3.31 13.13 -2.73
N GLN A 24 -4.21 13.96 -2.25
CA GLN A 24 -4.63 15.19 -2.94
C GLN A 24 -3.51 16.22 -3.00
N ALA A 25 -2.84 16.49 -1.87
CA ALA A 25 -1.76 17.48 -1.79
C ALA A 25 -0.56 17.14 -2.69
N GLU A 26 -0.29 15.86 -2.89
CA GLU A 26 0.79 15.37 -3.77
C GLU A 26 0.36 15.26 -5.24
N GLU A 27 -0.89 15.52 -5.54
CA GLU A 27 -1.44 15.37 -6.89
C GLU A 27 -1.12 13.99 -7.49
N ALA A 28 -1.22 12.94 -6.66
CA ALA A 28 -0.98 11.58 -7.12
C ALA A 28 -2.10 11.12 -8.07
N GLY A 29 -1.72 10.46 -9.15
CA GLY A 29 -2.68 10.00 -10.15
C GLY A 29 -3.29 8.65 -9.82
N ARG A 30 -2.68 7.87 -8.90
CA ARG A 30 -3.21 6.59 -8.45
C ARG A 30 -2.72 6.25 -7.04
N LEU A 31 -3.64 5.69 -6.25
CA LEU A 31 -3.38 5.17 -4.91
C LEU A 31 -3.29 3.65 -4.96
N ILE A 32 -2.16 3.10 -4.54
CA ILE A 32 -1.90 1.67 -4.45
C ILE A 32 -1.97 1.27 -2.98
N LEU A 33 -2.97 0.48 -2.61
CA LEU A 33 -3.15 -0.03 -1.26
C LEU A 33 -2.58 -1.44 -1.16
N LEU A 34 -1.69 -1.65 -0.21
CA LEU A 34 -0.96 -2.90 -0.04
C LEU A 34 -1.62 -3.87 0.96
N GLY A 35 -2.92 -3.70 1.22
CA GLY A 35 -3.71 -4.60 2.06
C GLY A 35 -3.85 -4.16 3.51
N ASP A 36 -4.54 -4.98 4.30
CA ASP A 36 -4.93 -4.74 5.69
C ASP A 36 -5.68 -3.40 5.84
N ILE A 37 -6.80 -3.27 5.10
CA ILE A 37 -7.51 -2.01 4.96
C ILE A 37 -8.50 -1.77 6.11
N LEU A 38 -9.37 -2.74 6.40
CA LEU A 38 -10.52 -2.53 7.29
C LEU A 38 -10.37 -3.12 8.68
N TYR A 39 -9.85 -4.33 8.80
CA TYR A 39 -9.76 -5.04 10.07
C TYR A 39 -8.48 -4.68 10.83
N HIS A 40 -8.62 -4.44 12.14
CA HIS A 40 -7.47 -4.04 12.99
C HIS A 40 -6.44 -5.16 13.18
N GLY A 41 -6.81 -6.43 12.96
CA GLY A 41 -5.99 -7.61 13.24
C GLY A 41 -6.05 -8.03 14.71
N PRO A 42 -6.04 -9.36 14.98
CA PRO A 42 -6.26 -9.87 16.35
C PRO A 42 -5.09 -9.59 17.31
N ARG A 43 -3.92 -9.24 16.77
CA ARG A 43 -2.70 -8.97 17.55
C ARG A 43 -2.45 -7.48 17.81
N ASN A 44 -3.24 -6.59 17.21
CA ASN A 44 -3.07 -5.16 17.34
C ASN A 44 -4.14 -4.55 18.25
N ASP A 45 -3.76 -3.54 19.00
CA ASP A 45 -4.74 -2.66 19.63
C ASP A 45 -5.53 -1.88 18.57
N LEU A 46 -6.70 -1.37 18.96
CA LEU A 46 -7.49 -0.55 18.06
C LEU A 46 -6.74 0.75 17.71
N PRO A 47 -6.57 1.07 16.43
CA PRO A 47 -5.96 2.33 16.04
C PRO A 47 -6.91 3.52 16.33
N LYS A 48 -6.34 4.73 16.27
CA LYS A 48 -7.10 5.96 16.48
C LYS A 48 -8.30 6.05 15.54
N GLU A 49 -9.46 6.34 16.08
CA GLU A 49 -10.73 6.39 15.35
C GLU A 49 -10.97 5.12 14.51
N TYR A 50 -10.93 3.97 15.16
CA TYR A 50 -11.28 2.73 14.49
C TYR A 50 -12.75 2.74 14.09
N ALA A 51 -13.00 2.91 12.80
CA ALA A 51 -14.33 3.02 12.20
C ALA A 51 -14.31 2.50 10.75
N PRO A 52 -14.33 1.16 10.55
CA PRO A 52 -14.25 0.57 9.20
C PRO A 52 -15.30 1.11 8.23
N LYS A 53 -16.52 1.37 8.71
CA LYS A 53 -17.60 1.93 7.86
C LYS A 53 -17.24 3.32 7.30
N GLU A 54 -16.55 4.15 8.07
CA GLU A 54 -16.09 5.45 7.61
C GLU A 54 -14.94 5.30 6.59
N VAL A 55 -14.05 4.34 6.80
CA VAL A 55 -12.99 4.01 5.83
C VAL A 55 -13.60 3.59 4.49
N ILE A 56 -14.61 2.72 4.50
CA ILE A 56 -15.36 2.32 3.31
C ILE A 56 -15.96 3.53 2.60
N ALA A 57 -16.63 4.41 3.34
CA ALA A 57 -17.26 5.61 2.81
C ALA A 57 -16.27 6.61 2.19
N MET A 58 -15.01 6.63 2.67
CA MET A 58 -13.95 7.47 2.11
C MET A 58 -13.30 6.85 0.88
N LEU A 59 -13.12 5.53 0.83
CA LEU A 59 -12.40 4.86 -0.26
C LEU A 59 -13.27 4.53 -1.47
N ASN A 60 -14.51 4.10 -1.28
CA ASN A 60 -15.38 3.68 -2.39
C ASN A 60 -15.61 4.77 -3.45
N PRO A 61 -15.78 6.06 -3.11
CA PRO A 61 -15.86 7.12 -4.12
C PRO A 61 -14.61 7.25 -4.99
N MET A 62 -13.46 6.75 -4.52
CA MET A 62 -12.18 6.80 -5.23
C MET A 62 -11.85 5.50 -5.98
N LYS A 63 -12.80 4.59 -6.14
CA LYS A 63 -12.57 3.26 -6.72
C LYS A 63 -11.83 3.24 -8.05
N ASN A 64 -12.03 4.25 -8.88
CA ASN A 64 -11.35 4.34 -10.18
C ASN A 64 -9.87 4.75 -10.09
N ASP A 65 -9.45 5.30 -8.96
CA ASP A 65 -8.09 5.75 -8.70
C ASP A 65 -7.31 4.79 -7.80
N ILE A 66 -7.96 3.73 -7.29
CA ILE A 66 -7.38 2.77 -6.38
C ILE A 66 -7.02 1.46 -7.11
N CYS A 67 -5.84 0.95 -6.82
CA CYS A 67 -5.45 -0.42 -7.05
C CYS A 67 -5.05 -1.03 -5.70
N ALA A 68 -5.59 -2.19 -5.35
CA ALA A 68 -5.33 -2.81 -4.06
C ALA A 68 -4.91 -4.27 -4.21
N VAL A 69 -4.10 -4.75 -3.27
CA VAL A 69 -3.74 -6.15 -3.12
C VAL A 69 -4.21 -6.66 -1.77
N ARG A 70 -4.36 -7.98 -1.65
CA ARG A 70 -4.82 -8.66 -0.46
C ARG A 70 -3.73 -8.69 0.62
N GLY A 71 -4.10 -8.25 1.83
CA GLY A 71 -3.33 -8.53 3.04
C GLY A 71 -3.80 -9.81 3.76
N ASN A 72 -3.18 -10.10 4.89
CA ASN A 72 -3.59 -11.24 5.71
C ASN A 72 -4.91 -11.01 6.46
N CYS A 73 -5.37 -9.77 6.55
CA CYS A 73 -6.63 -9.43 7.21
C CYS A 73 -7.83 -9.34 6.25
N GLU A 74 -7.64 -9.30 4.93
CA GLU A 74 -8.75 -9.29 3.99
C GLU A 74 -9.44 -10.64 3.93
N ALA A 75 -10.78 -10.60 4.01
CA ALA A 75 -11.68 -11.73 3.85
C ALA A 75 -12.73 -11.42 2.78
N GLU A 76 -13.53 -12.41 2.40
CA GLU A 76 -14.60 -12.24 1.42
C GLU A 76 -15.55 -11.07 1.77
N VAL A 77 -15.79 -10.85 3.06
CA VAL A 77 -16.67 -9.76 3.52
C VAL A 77 -16.08 -8.38 3.19
N ASP A 78 -14.78 -8.22 3.16
CA ASP A 78 -14.14 -6.95 2.77
C ASP A 78 -14.42 -6.66 1.29
N GLN A 79 -14.34 -7.68 0.43
CA GLN A 79 -14.68 -7.52 -0.98
C GLN A 79 -16.16 -7.21 -1.20
N MET A 80 -17.05 -7.65 -0.33
CA MET A 80 -18.48 -7.36 -0.43
C MET A 80 -18.82 -5.88 -0.16
N VAL A 81 -17.98 -5.17 0.57
CA VAL A 81 -18.22 -3.78 1.00
C VAL A 81 -17.30 -2.75 0.31
N LEU A 82 -16.23 -3.19 -0.31
CA LEU A 82 -15.33 -2.34 -1.09
C LEU A 82 -15.63 -2.45 -2.59
N ASP A 83 -15.78 -1.31 -3.26
CA ASP A 83 -16.19 -1.24 -4.68
C ASP A 83 -15.00 -1.40 -5.66
N PHE A 84 -13.85 -1.82 -5.17
CA PHE A 84 -12.66 -2.13 -5.96
C PHE A 84 -12.09 -3.48 -5.54
N PRO A 85 -11.35 -4.19 -6.44
CA PRO A 85 -10.77 -5.50 -6.11
C PRO A 85 -9.75 -5.41 -4.97
N VAL A 86 -9.87 -6.31 -4.00
CA VAL A 86 -8.97 -6.37 -2.82
C VAL A 86 -8.42 -7.78 -2.55
N MET A 87 -8.70 -8.76 -3.41
CA MET A 87 -8.38 -10.17 -3.18
C MET A 87 -7.23 -10.70 -4.03
N ALA A 88 -6.56 -9.86 -4.82
CA ALA A 88 -5.39 -10.26 -5.60
C ALA A 88 -4.14 -10.31 -4.70
N ASP A 89 -3.37 -11.39 -4.80
CA ASP A 89 -2.18 -11.59 -3.96
C ASP A 89 -1.02 -10.63 -4.32
N TYR A 90 -1.01 -10.13 -5.55
CA TYR A 90 -0.03 -9.16 -6.02
C TYR A 90 -0.58 -8.32 -7.17
N ALA A 91 0.08 -7.21 -7.45
CA ALA A 91 -0.11 -6.43 -8.67
C ALA A 91 1.26 -6.17 -9.32
N LEU A 92 1.32 -6.39 -10.64
CA LEU A 92 2.48 -6.06 -11.44
C LEU A 92 2.23 -4.73 -12.14
N ILE A 93 3.03 -3.72 -11.80
CA ILE A 93 2.90 -2.38 -12.34
C ILE A 93 4.12 -2.08 -13.22
N LEU A 94 3.86 -1.70 -14.47
CA LEU A 94 4.91 -1.27 -15.38
C LEU A 94 5.30 0.18 -15.02
N TYR A 95 6.53 0.37 -14.60
CA TYR A 95 7.07 1.64 -14.15
C TYR A 95 8.36 1.98 -14.93
N GLY A 96 8.21 2.78 -15.97
CA GLY A 96 9.30 3.03 -16.91
C GLY A 96 9.76 1.74 -17.59
N GLU A 97 11.04 1.43 -17.50
CA GLU A 97 11.63 0.17 -18.03
C GLU A 97 11.68 -0.95 -16.98
N ARG A 98 11.21 -0.70 -15.77
CA ARG A 98 11.22 -1.64 -14.66
C ARG A 98 9.82 -2.16 -14.37
N ASN A 99 9.73 -3.34 -13.78
CA ASN A 99 8.52 -3.84 -13.18
C ASN A 99 8.51 -3.51 -11.69
N LEU A 100 7.33 -3.19 -11.19
CA LEU A 100 7.10 -3.01 -9.77
C LEU A 100 6.12 -4.09 -9.31
N TYR A 101 6.56 -4.96 -8.42
CA TYR A 101 5.72 -5.94 -7.75
C TYR A 101 5.20 -5.35 -6.45
N ALA A 102 3.90 -5.08 -6.42
CA ALA A 102 3.18 -4.64 -5.24
C ALA A 102 2.50 -5.84 -4.59
N THR A 103 2.80 -6.10 -3.33
CA THR A 103 2.24 -7.18 -2.53
C THR A 103 2.06 -6.73 -1.08
N HIS A 104 1.31 -7.47 -0.29
CA HIS A 104 1.19 -7.12 1.12
C HIS A 104 2.46 -7.42 1.93
N GLY A 105 3.06 -8.57 1.71
CA GLY A 105 4.30 -8.97 2.40
C GLY A 105 4.17 -10.21 3.29
N HIS A 106 2.97 -10.75 3.49
CA HIS A 106 2.77 -11.98 4.25
C HIS A 106 3.06 -13.26 3.44
N ILE A 107 3.05 -13.17 2.11
CA ILE A 107 3.40 -14.26 1.19
C ILE A 107 4.72 -13.94 0.50
N TYR A 108 4.73 -12.92 -0.35
CA TYR A 108 5.93 -12.45 -1.04
C TYR A 108 6.57 -11.29 -0.27
N ASN A 109 7.86 -11.41 0.01
CA ASN A 109 8.66 -10.44 0.74
C ASN A 109 10.15 -10.66 0.44
N GLU A 110 11.06 -10.01 1.15
CA GLU A 110 12.51 -10.15 0.95
C GLU A 110 13.07 -11.56 1.24
N ASN A 111 12.32 -12.40 1.96
CA ASN A 111 12.69 -13.78 2.26
C ASN A 111 12.00 -14.81 1.34
N ASN A 112 11.04 -14.38 0.56
CA ASN A 112 10.31 -15.17 -0.43
C ASN A 112 9.98 -14.29 -1.63
N LEU A 113 10.97 -14.08 -2.49
CA LEU A 113 10.88 -13.15 -3.61
C LEU A 113 9.89 -13.63 -4.68
N PRO A 114 9.05 -12.74 -5.24
CA PRO A 114 8.38 -13.01 -6.50
C PRO A 114 9.41 -13.06 -7.65
N PRO A 115 9.03 -13.49 -8.86
CA PRO A 115 9.95 -13.54 -9.99
C PRO A 115 10.33 -12.13 -10.47
N LEU A 116 11.40 -11.57 -9.90
CA LEU A 116 11.95 -10.25 -10.23
C LEU A 116 13.01 -10.35 -11.32
N LYS A 117 13.04 -9.38 -12.22
CA LYS A 117 14.16 -9.13 -13.10
C LYS A 117 15.15 -8.16 -12.43
N ASN A 118 16.40 -8.18 -12.88
CA ASN A 118 17.39 -7.23 -12.40
C ASN A 118 16.90 -5.77 -12.61
N GLY A 119 16.95 -4.98 -11.55
CA GLY A 119 16.49 -3.61 -11.53
C GLY A 119 15.02 -3.41 -11.16
N ASP A 120 14.24 -4.48 -10.99
CA ASP A 120 12.84 -4.39 -10.57
C ASP A 120 12.69 -3.86 -9.13
N ILE A 121 11.48 -3.49 -8.80
CA ILE A 121 11.11 -2.96 -7.48
C ILE A 121 10.14 -3.92 -6.81
N LEU A 122 10.43 -4.32 -5.58
CA LEU A 122 9.49 -4.99 -4.68
C LEU A 122 8.99 -3.98 -3.67
N ILE A 123 7.66 -3.78 -3.60
CA ILE A 123 7.04 -2.97 -2.56
C ILE A 123 6.03 -3.80 -1.78
N HIS A 124 6.15 -3.79 -0.45
CA HIS A 124 5.22 -4.47 0.45
C HIS A 124 5.04 -3.73 1.77
N GLY A 125 4.00 -4.07 2.51
CA GLY A 125 3.69 -3.59 3.85
C GLY A 125 3.89 -4.68 4.91
N HIS A 126 2.84 -5.00 5.65
CA HIS A 126 2.72 -6.08 6.64
C HIS A 126 3.58 -5.93 7.90
N THR A 127 4.85 -5.62 7.77
CA THR A 127 5.76 -5.49 8.92
C THR A 127 5.54 -4.21 9.71
N HIS A 128 4.84 -3.23 9.14
CA HIS A 128 4.66 -1.88 9.67
C HIS A 128 5.96 -1.08 9.84
N VAL A 129 7.04 -1.53 9.21
CA VAL A 129 8.38 -0.92 9.29
C VAL A 129 8.73 -0.26 7.98
N LEU A 130 9.03 1.04 8.04
CA LEU A 130 9.47 1.79 6.86
C LEU A 130 10.81 1.27 6.36
N LYS A 131 10.90 0.94 5.06
CA LYS A 131 12.14 0.54 4.38
C LYS A 131 12.26 1.18 3.01
N ALA A 132 13.50 1.52 2.64
CA ALA A 132 13.87 1.92 1.29
C ALA A 132 15.32 1.49 1.09
N GLU A 133 15.52 0.32 0.48
CA GLU A 133 16.82 -0.33 0.38
C GLU A 133 17.11 -0.73 -1.07
N LYS A 134 18.25 -0.30 -1.59
CA LYS A 134 18.76 -0.82 -2.84
C LYS A 134 19.53 -2.12 -2.56
N ARG A 135 19.03 -3.23 -3.09
CA ARG A 135 19.68 -4.54 -3.07
C ARG A 135 20.52 -4.73 -4.34
N GLU A 136 21.24 -5.83 -4.43
CA GLU A 136 22.09 -6.13 -5.59
C GLU A 136 21.27 -6.18 -6.90
N ASP A 137 20.17 -6.94 -6.90
CA ASP A 137 19.36 -7.19 -8.09
C ASP A 137 18.03 -6.45 -8.13
N TYR A 138 17.58 -5.85 -7.03
CA TYR A 138 16.29 -5.16 -6.93
C TYR A 138 16.29 -4.06 -5.89
N THR A 139 15.23 -3.25 -5.90
CA THR A 139 14.96 -2.25 -4.85
C THR A 139 13.82 -2.72 -3.97
N LEU A 140 14.01 -2.69 -2.66
CA LEU A 140 13.00 -3.02 -1.66
C LEU A 140 12.41 -1.73 -1.08
N LEU A 141 11.07 -1.61 -1.14
CA LEU A 141 10.33 -0.52 -0.53
C LEU A 141 9.26 -1.06 0.42
N ASN A 142 9.07 -0.38 1.54
CA ASN A 142 7.95 -0.60 2.45
C ASN A 142 7.50 0.77 2.98
N PRO A 143 6.25 1.19 2.72
CA PRO A 143 5.76 2.48 3.18
C PRO A 143 5.50 2.54 4.70
N GLY A 144 5.66 1.44 5.42
CA GLY A 144 5.23 1.30 6.80
C GLY A 144 3.71 1.24 6.93
N SER A 145 3.21 1.28 8.15
CA SER A 145 1.76 1.33 8.40
C SER A 145 1.26 2.78 8.41
N VAL A 146 0.08 2.97 7.85
CA VAL A 146 -0.64 4.25 7.91
C VAL A 146 -1.07 4.57 9.35
N SER A 147 -1.50 3.56 10.12
CA SER A 147 -2.14 3.75 11.42
C SER A 147 -1.40 3.14 12.62
N ILE A 148 -0.64 2.06 12.41
CA ILE A 148 0.01 1.30 13.49
C ILE A 148 1.50 1.11 13.15
N PRO A 149 2.31 2.17 13.06
CA PRO A 149 3.74 2.04 12.76
C PRO A 149 4.51 1.35 13.89
N LYS A 150 5.57 0.65 13.54
CA LYS A 150 6.48 -0.03 14.47
C LYS A 150 7.89 0.57 14.44
N GLU A 151 8.74 0.16 15.37
CA GLU A 151 10.15 0.58 15.49
C GLU A 151 10.34 2.11 15.60
N GLY A 152 9.44 2.80 16.34
CA GLY A 152 9.55 4.23 16.60
C GLY A 152 9.29 5.13 15.39
N ASN A 153 8.88 4.57 14.26
CA ASN A 153 8.50 5.35 13.10
C ASN A 153 7.18 6.07 13.34
N PRO A 154 7.06 7.37 12.98
CA PRO A 154 5.77 8.04 13.00
C PRO A 154 4.81 7.40 11.99
N PRO A 155 3.50 7.57 12.15
CA PRO A 155 2.54 7.13 11.14
C PRO A 155 2.94 7.67 9.77
N LYS A 156 3.34 6.76 8.87
CA LYS A 156 3.76 7.12 7.51
C LYS A 156 2.62 6.89 6.55
N ARG A 157 2.44 7.85 5.70
CA ARG A 157 1.29 7.90 4.81
C ARG A 157 1.56 7.24 3.48
N ARG A 158 2.86 7.15 3.08
CA ARG A 158 3.17 6.86 1.67
C ARG A 158 4.64 6.63 1.37
N SER A 159 4.86 5.91 0.30
CA SER A 159 6.01 6.08 -0.57
C SER A 159 5.54 6.67 -1.90
N LEU A 160 6.22 7.67 -2.39
CA LEU A 160 5.93 8.30 -3.66
C LEU A 160 6.96 7.82 -4.69
N LEU A 161 6.45 7.38 -5.83
CA LEU A 161 7.27 7.17 -7.02
C LEU A 161 6.88 8.25 -8.03
N PRO A 162 7.77 9.22 -8.31
CA PRO A 162 7.56 10.24 -9.32
C PRO A 162 7.53 9.60 -10.71
N ASN A 163 6.98 10.34 -11.68
CA ASN A 163 7.12 9.95 -13.08
C ASN A 163 8.60 9.82 -13.43
N GLU A 164 8.98 8.70 -14.02
CA GLU A 164 10.18 8.68 -14.83
C GLU A 164 9.85 9.47 -16.11
N GLU A 165 10.37 10.67 -16.22
CA GLU A 165 10.35 11.38 -17.50
C GLU A 165 11.08 10.51 -18.51
N ARG A 166 10.38 10.14 -19.59
CA ARG A 166 11.05 9.56 -20.75
C ARG A 166 12.00 10.63 -21.25
N HIS A 167 13.29 10.47 -21.01
CA HIS A 167 14.28 11.19 -21.79
C HIS A 167 14.08 10.75 -23.25
N LYS A 168 13.35 11.58 -23.99
CA LYS A 168 13.37 11.51 -25.45
C LYS A 168 14.81 11.88 -25.86
N GLN A 169 15.56 10.88 -26.29
CA GLN A 169 16.67 11.09 -27.18
C GLN A 169 16.16 11.38 -28.59
#